data_b4d6ed74e140a52de7d369e14acc4180
#
_entry.id   b4d6ed74e140a52de7d369e14acc4180
#
_cell.length_a   1.000
_cell.length_b   1.000
_cell.length_c   1.000
_cell.angle_alpha   90.00
_cell.angle_beta   90.00
_cell.angle_gamma   90.00
#
_symmetry.space_group_name_H-M   'P 1'
#
loop_
_entity.id
_entity.type
_entity.pdbx_description
1 polymer ?
#
loop_
_entity_poly.entity_id
_entity_poly.type
_entity_poly.pdbx_seq_one_letter_code
_entity_poly.pdbx_strand_id
1 'polypeptide(L)'
;MSLFSSHTDNPTFRNASYILMGLALLIVLHYHFLPLLLSVILTYIFITRTNGVILKLRRRVLPRNTRLHKSLNAHNINLISTTLTLAIVFSIITMMSLGIYHLIHGGHVGFMLAKLAAILEDTKNSQDLPAAILNMLPNNMAEIKASAIKLIEEYRAALTRISKNSITSFVYILIGIIIGAMLSFHRLKMRKNRHKMPLFKAELMRRIVNFETSFERVFLAQVKISLIDTFLTGLYLYLVLPLFGVDLPFKMTVLIVAFIVGLIPVAGNLISNTIIIILSFGASLYVALASLVFLVVIHKLEYFLNAKIIGSEIESSAWELLVAMVVFERIFGIGGIIVAPVYYAYLKNELKLRKLI
;
A
#
# COMPACT_ATOMS: atom_id res chain seq x y z
N MET A 1 21.50 17.09 1.62
CA MET A 1 22.43 16.11 2.17
C MET A 1 23.52 16.69 3.08
N SER A 2 23.68 18.01 3.18
CA SER A 2 24.71 18.68 4.02
C SER A 2 24.25 19.04 5.46
N LEU A 3 23.25 18.36 5.98
CA LEU A 3 22.57 18.79 7.20
C LEU A 3 23.25 18.35 8.51
N PHE A 4 24.29 17.48 8.47
CA PHE A 4 24.90 16.90 9.69
C PHE A 4 26.44 16.84 9.67
N SER A 5 27.11 17.66 8.87
CA SER A 5 28.54 17.51 8.56
C SER A 5 29.54 18.12 9.54
N SER A 6 29.16 18.58 10.74
CA SER A 6 30.08 19.29 11.65
C SER A 6 30.15 18.77 13.10
N HIS A 7 29.61 17.57 13.38
CA HIS A 7 29.85 16.97 14.70
C HIS A 7 30.90 15.88 14.61
N THR A 8 31.90 15.93 15.49
CA THR A 8 32.92 14.90 15.69
C THR A 8 32.26 13.53 15.73
N ASP A 9 32.62 12.68 14.78
CA ASP A 9 32.06 11.33 14.59
C ASP A 9 32.51 10.45 15.77
N ASN A 10 31.69 10.36 16.83
CA ASN A 10 31.97 9.50 17.97
C ASN A 10 31.45 8.08 17.65
N PRO A 11 32.34 7.10 17.47
CA PRO A 11 31.99 5.75 17.06
C PRO A 11 31.04 5.06 18.04
N THR A 12 31.16 5.35 19.36
CA THR A 12 30.33 4.75 20.42
C THR A 12 28.87 5.18 20.27
N PHE A 13 28.59 6.48 20.18
CA PHE A 13 27.22 6.99 20.01
C PHE A 13 26.60 6.57 18.68
N ARG A 14 27.42 6.49 17.66
CA ARG A 14 27.03 6.00 16.34
C ARG A 14 26.60 4.55 16.39
N ASN A 15 27.43 3.66 16.95
CA ASN A 15 27.10 2.23 17.07
C ASN A 15 25.89 1.99 17.96
N ALA A 16 25.76 2.70 19.07
CA ALA A 16 24.58 2.67 19.94
C ALA A 16 23.31 3.08 19.17
N SER A 17 23.38 4.10 18.28
CA SER A 17 22.24 4.52 17.47
C SER A 17 21.81 3.47 16.44
N TYR A 18 22.75 2.69 15.87
CA TYR A 18 22.42 1.56 14.96
C TYR A 18 21.74 0.43 15.71
N ILE A 19 22.29 0.04 16.88
CA ILE A 19 21.71 -1.02 17.71
C ILE A 19 20.30 -0.64 18.12
N LEU A 20 20.11 0.57 18.64
CA LEU A 20 18.78 1.03 19.07
C LEU A 20 17.77 1.07 17.92
N MET A 21 18.17 1.58 16.75
CA MET A 21 17.31 1.60 15.58
C MET A 21 16.97 0.19 15.08
N GLY A 22 17.97 -0.69 15.01
CA GLY A 22 17.76 -2.09 14.63
C GLY A 22 16.80 -2.83 15.57
N LEU A 23 17.00 -2.67 16.88
CA LEU A 23 16.11 -3.24 17.90
C LEU A 23 14.68 -2.67 17.79
N ALA A 24 14.53 -1.36 17.59
CA ALA A 24 13.21 -0.74 17.42
C ALA A 24 12.47 -1.30 16.19
N LEU A 25 13.17 -1.46 15.06
CA LEU A 25 12.60 -2.02 13.84
C LEU A 25 12.24 -3.51 14.00
N LEU A 26 13.05 -4.29 14.71
CA LEU A 26 12.75 -5.70 15.04
C LEU A 26 11.55 -5.82 15.98
N ILE A 27 11.44 -4.95 17.00
CA ILE A 27 10.29 -4.90 17.91
C ILE A 27 8.99 -4.62 17.13
N VAL A 28 9.02 -3.68 16.18
CA VAL A 28 7.86 -3.37 15.34
C VAL A 28 7.36 -4.60 14.57
N LEU A 29 8.28 -5.40 14.02
CA LEU A 29 7.92 -6.62 13.29
C LEU A 29 7.46 -7.74 14.23
N HIS A 30 8.18 -7.97 15.32
CA HIS A 30 7.89 -9.05 16.26
C HIS A 30 6.53 -8.88 16.95
N TYR A 31 6.19 -7.67 17.36
CA TYR A 31 4.91 -7.36 18.03
C TYR A 31 3.80 -6.93 17.09
N HIS A 32 3.97 -7.09 15.77
CA HIS A 32 2.97 -6.71 14.76
C HIS A 32 2.53 -5.23 14.81
N PHE A 33 3.43 -4.32 15.21
CA PHE A 33 3.20 -2.87 15.22
C PHE A 33 3.35 -2.23 13.83
N LEU A 34 3.36 -3.05 12.78
CA LEU A 34 3.51 -2.56 11.41
C LEU A 34 2.43 -1.53 11.02
N PRO A 35 1.12 -1.74 11.31
CA PRO A 35 0.09 -0.74 11.00
C PRO A 35 0.34 0.60 11.71
N LEU A 36 0.86 0.58 12.95
CA LEU A 36 1.25 1.76 13.69
C LEU A 36 2.41 2.49 13.00
N LEU A 37 3.50 1.78 12.69
CA LEU A 37 4.68 2.38 12.05
C LEU A 37 4.33 3.00 10.69
N LEU A 38 3.61 2.25 9.85
CA LEU A 38 3.21 2.71 8.51
C LEU A 38 2.34 3.97 8.60
N SER A 39 1.34 3.98 9.48
CA SER A 39 0.45 5.14 9.62
C SER A 39 1.16 6.37 10.19
N VAL A 40 2.08 6.20 11.16
CA VAL A 40 2.94 7.30 11.66
C VAL A 40 3.73 7.93 10.51
N ILE A 41 4.46 7.10 9.76
CA ILE A 41 5.36 7.59 8.73
C ILE A 41 4.58 8.18 7.55
N LEU A 42 3.53 7.51 7.08
CA LEU A 42 2.69 8.03 6.00
C LEU A 42 2.07 9.37 6.36
N THR A 43 1.43 9.48 7.53
CA THR A 43 0.83 10.74 7.97
C THR A 43 1.88 11.85 8.05
N TYR A 44 3.03 11.57 8.61
CA TYR A 44 4.12 12.51 8.70
C TYR A 44 4.65 12.95 7.33
N ILE A 45 4.85 12.01 6.39
CA ILE A 45 5.28 12.31 5.01
C ILE A 45 4.23 13.16 4.29
N PHE A 46 2.95 12.79 4.36
CA PHE A 46 1.87 13.56 3.72
C PHE A 46 1.83 15.00 4.23
N ILE A 47 1.88 15.21 5.56
CA ILE A 47 1.89 16.56 6.14
C ILE A 47 3.12 17.34 5.67
N THR A 48 4.30 16.74 5.70
CA THR A 48 5.55 17.42 5.34
C THR A 48 5.63 17.74 3.84
N ARG A 49 5.10 16.87 2.98
CA ARG A 49 4.98 17.12 1.53
C ARG A 49 3.98 18.22 1.22
N THR A 50 2.80 18.17 1.84
CA THR A 50 1.78 19.22 1.70
C THR A 50 2.31 20.58 2.17
N ASN A 51 3.04 20.62 3.30
CA ASN A 51 3.76 21.80 3.74
C ASN A 51 4.70 22.36 2.65
N GLY A 52 5.46 21.48 2.02
CA GLY A 52 6.39 21.85 0.95
C GLY A 52 5.66 22.45 -0.28
N VAL A 53 4.53 21.88 -0.65
CA VAL A 53 3.68 22.37 -1.76
C VAL A 53 3.10 23.75 -1.42
N ILE A 54 2.48 23.91 -0.25
CA ILE A 54 1.90 25.18 0.19
C ILE A 54 2.96 26.29 0.27
N LEU A 55 4.16 25.96 0.78
CA LEU A 55 5.28 26.90 0.83
C LEU A 55 5.75 27.34 -0.56
N LYS A 56 5.83 26.39 -1.51
CA LYS A 56 6.18 26.71 -2.91
C LYS A 56 5.11 27.59 -3.54
N LEU A 57 3.82 27.25 -3.36
CA LEU A 57 2.69 28.02 -3.89
C LEU A 57 2.66 29.43 -3.31
N ARG A 58 2.83 29.57 -1.98
CA ARG A 58 2.94 30.87 -1.31
C ARG A 58 4.03 31.74 -1.92
N ARG A 59 5.21 31.18 -2.19
CA ARG A 59 6.33 31.92 -2.78
C ARG A 59 6.09 32.34 -4.23
N ARG A 60 5.31 31.55 -5.00
CA ARG A 60 5.04 31.81 -6.42
C ARG A 60 3.88 32.77 -6.63
N VAL A 61 2.82 32.67 -5.83
CA VAL A 61 1.54 33.33 -6.08
C VAL A 61 1.32 34.56 -5.20
N LEU A 62 1.84 34.58 -3.96
CA LEU A 62 1.55 35.63 -3.00
C LEU A 62 2.69 36.65 -2.88
N PRO A 63 2.46 37.94 -3.21
CA PRO A 63 3.42 39.00 -2.95
C PRO A 63 3.78 39.08 -1.46
N ARG A 64 5.05 39.38 -1.16
CA ARG A 64 5.57 39.39 0.22
C ARG A 64 4.84 40.39 1.16
N ASN A 65 4.19 41.41 0.61
CA ASN A 65 3.52 42.49 1.36
C ASN A 65 2.05 42.19 1.70
N THR A 66 1.47 41.11 1.25
CA THR A 66 0.05 40.79 1.50
C THR A 66 -0.18 40.28 2.92
N ARG A 67 -1.36 40.60 3.49
CA ARG A 67 -1.80 40.08 4.81
C ARG A 67 -1.81 38.54 4.80
N LEU A 68 -2.23 37.93 3.68
CA LEU A 68 -2.23 36.48 3.49
C LEU A 68 -0.81 35.88 3.56
N HIS A 69 0.21 36.54 3.00
CA HIS A 69 1.60 36.07 3.09
C HIS A 69 2.12 36.08 4.54
N LYS A 70 1.74 37.08 5.35
CA LYS A 70 2.10 37.17 6.77
C LYS A 70 1.35 36.15 7.62
N SER A 71 0.08 35.89 7.31
CA SER A 71 -0.75 34.89 8.02
C SER A 71 -0.29 33.45 7.75
N LEU A 72 0.22 33.12 6.58
CA LEU A 72 0.75 31.82 6.22
C LEU A 72 2.19 31.60 6.77
N ASN A 73 2.36 31.75 8.08
CA ASN A 73 3.62 31.38 8.75
C ASN A 73 3.82 29.86 8.79
N ALA A 74 4.99 29.38 9.18
CA ALA A 74 5.33 27.95 9.19
C ALA A 74 4.39 27.11 10.09
N HIS A 75 3.91 27.69 11.19
CA HIS A 75 2.98 27.04 12.10
C HIS A 75 1.59 26.87 11.45
N ASN A 76 1.05 27.94 10.89
CA ASN A 76 -0.26 27.92 10.23
C ASN A 76 -0.27 27.02 8.99
N ILE A 77 0.81 27.00 8.20
CA ILE A 77 0.96 26.08 7.08
C ILE A 77 0.94 24.63 7.59
N ASN A 78 1.63 24.34 8.69
CA ASN A 78 1.61 22.98 9.28
C ASN A 78 0.21 22.60 9.80
N LEU A 79 -0.51 23.53 10.40
CA LEU A 79 -1.90 23.32 10.81
C LEU A 79 -2.79 23.00 9.61
N ILE A 80 -2.75 23.83 8.56
CA ILE A 80 -3.53 23.63 7.33
C ILE A 80 -3.19 22.26 6.71
N SER A 81 -1.91 21.91 6.60
CA SER A 81 -1.49 20.64 6.02
C SER A 81 -1.94 19.45 6.88
N THR A 82 -1.88 19.57 8.19
CA THR A 82 -2.35 18.52 9.11
C THR A 82 -3.85 18.33 8.98
N THR A 83 -4.63 19.41 9.03
CA THR A 83 -6.09 19.37 8.87
C THR A 83 -6.48 18.77 7.52
N LEU A 84 -5.82 19.20 6.43
CA LEU A 84 -6.07 18.65 5.09
C LEU A 84 -5.74 17.15 5.01
N THR A 85 -4.61 16.74 5.56
CA THR A 85 -4.21 15.31 5.60
C THR A 85 -5.21 14.48 6.40
N LEU A 86 -5.64 14.94 7.56
CA LEU A 86 -6.63 14.27 8.39
C LEU A 86 -7.99 14.19 7.68
N ALA A 87 -8.41 15.27 7.01
CA ALA A 87 -9.65 15.28 6.23
C ALA A 87 -9.61 14.28 5.06
N ILE A 88 -8.49 14.17 4.35
CA ILE A 88 -8.29 13.20 3.27
C ILE A 88 -8.34 11.78 3.82
N VAL A 89 -7.62 11.49 4.90
CA VAL A 89 -7.59 10.16 5.52
C VAL A 89 -8.99 9.76 6.00
N PHE A 90 -9.70 10.66 6.68
CA PHE A 90 -11.06 10.43 7.13
C PHE A 90 -12.03 10.19 5.96
N SER A 91 -11.92 10.97 4.88
CA SER A 91 -12.69 10.80 3.66
C SER A 91 -12.47 9.42 3.02
N ILE A 92 -11.21 8.97 2.94
CA ILE A 92 -10.87 7.64 2.40
C ILE A 92 -11.48 6.53 3.28
N ILE A 93 -11.34 6.62 4.60
CA ILE A 93 -11.92 5.63 5.53
C ILE A 93 -13.44 5.57 5.39
N THR A 94 -14.11 6.74 5.34
CA THR A 94 -15.57 6.83 5.17
C THR A 94 -16.00 6.24 3.84
N MET A 95 -15.31 6.60 2.75
CA MET A 95 -15.61 6.09 1.41
C MET A 95 -15.44 4.57 1.32
N MET A 96 -14.37 4.01 1.91
CA MET A 96 -14.17 2.56 2.00
C MET A 96 -15.25 1.88 2.82
N SER A 97 -15.62 2.44 3.97
CA SER A 97 -16.67 1.89 4.83
C SER A 97 -18.02 1.87 4.15
N LEU A 98 -18.39 2.97 3.46
CA LEU A 98 -19.62 3.05 2.66
C LEU A 98 -19.60 2.08 1.48
N GLY A 99 -18.45 1.95 0.79
CA GLY A 99 -18.28 0.99 -0.30
C GLY A 99 -18.48 -0.45 0.15
N ILE A 100 -17.86 -0.84 1.25
CA ILE A 100 -18.01 -2.18 1.85
C ILE A 100 -19.46 -2.41 2.30
N TYR A 101 -20.07 -1.42 2.97
CA TYR A 101 -21.48 -1.49 3.39
C TYR A 101 -22.41 -1.72 2.18
N HIS A 102 -22.19 -0.97 1.10
CA HIS A 102 -23.00 -1.08 -0.12
C HIS A 102 -22.82 -2.42 -0.84
N LEU A 103 -21.59 -2.95 -0.86
CA LEU A 103 -21.30 -4.28 -1.38
C LEU A 103 -22.03 -5.39 -0.61
N ILE A 104 -22.04 -5.32 0.72
CA ILE A 104 -22.64 -6.35 1.58
C ILE A 104 -24.16 -6.27 1.54
N HIS A 105 -24.75 -5.06 1.63
CA HIS A 105 -26.21 -4.88 1.77
C HIS A 105 -26.93 -4.63 0.43
N GLY A 106 -26.21 -4.34 -0.63
CA GLY A 106 -26.77 -4.03 -1.95
C GLY A 106 -27.31 -5.23 -2.75
N GLY A 107 -27.34 -6.44 -2.17
CA GLY A 107 -27.81 -7.64 -2.85
C GLY A 107 -26.90 -8.14 -3.99
N HIS A 108 -25.79 -7.42 -4.24
CA HIS A 108 -24.88 -7.70 -5.35
C HIS A 108 -24.20 -9.06 -5.25
N VAL A 109 -23.89 -9.53 -4.04
CA VAL A 109 -23.29 -10.85 -3.80
C VAL A 109 -24.30 -11.96 -4.18
N GLY A 110 -25.56 -11.81 -3.80
CA GLY A 110 -26.61 -12.75 -4.20
C GLY A 110 -26.85 -12.79 -5.70
N PHE A 111 -26.89 -11.62 -6.35
CA PHE A 111 -27.00 -11.50 -7.81
C PHE A 111 -25.80 -12.13 -8.53
N MET A 112 -24.58 -11.89 -8.06
CA MET A 112 -23.37 -12.50 -8.61
C MET A 112 -23.35 -14.02 -8.48
N LEU A 113 -23.75 -14.55 -7.31
CA LEU A 113 -23.86 -15.99 -7.10
C LEU A 113 -24.92 -16.62 -8.00
N ALA A 114 -26.08 -15.96 -8.17
CA ALA A 114 -27.14 -16.42 -9.07
C ALA A 114 -26.67 -16.43 -10.53
N LYS A 115 -25.95 -15.38 -10.96
CA LYS A 115 -25.41 -15.27 -12.31
C LYS A 115 -24.30 -16.30 -12.56
N LEU A 116 -23.42 -16.53 -11.58
CA LEU A 116 -22.42 -17.60 -11.65
C LEU A 116 -23.04 -18.97 -11.84
N ALA A 117 -24.14 -19.27 -11.14
CA ALA A 117 -24.83 -20.54 -11.29
C ALA A 117 -25.46 -20.69 -12.67
N ALA A 118 -26.12 -19.64 -13.18
CA ALA A 118 -26.72 -19.66 -14.52
C ALA A 118 -25.65 -19.89 -15.60
N ILE A 119 -24.46 -19.26 -15.46
CA ILE A 119 -23.36 -19.45 -16.42
C ILE A 119 -22.77 -20.86 -16.32
N LEU A 120 -22.63 -21.41 -15.11
CA LEU A 120 -22.15 -22.79 -14.93
C LEU A 120 -23.13 -23.81 -15.53
N GLU A 121 -24.43 -23.58 -15.40
CA GLU A 121 -25.47 -24.41 -16.00
C GLU A 121 -25.44 -24.32 -17.53
N ASP A 122 -25.35 -23.11 -18.07
CA ASP A 122 -25.22 -22.88 -19.52
C ASP A 122 -23.92 -23.47 -20.08
N THR A 123 -22.80 -23.31 -19.38
CA THR A 123 -21.50 -23.88 -19.75
C THR A 123 -21.47 -25.40 -19.72
N LYS A 124 -22.20 -26.05 -18.80
CA LYS A 124 -22.35 -27.51 -18.75
C LYS A 124 -23.21 -28.05 -19.87
N ASN A 125 -24.21 -27.28 -20.28
CA ASN A 125 -25.11 -27.66 -21.38
C ASN A 125 -24.47 -27.40 -22.74
N SER A 126 -23.50 -26.52 -22.86
CA SER A 126 -22.68 -26.34 -24.07
C SER A 126 -21.62 -27.45 -24.12
N GLN A 127 -21.67 -28.27 -25.14
CA GLN A 127 -20.70 -29.38 -25.38
C GLN A 127 -19.30 -28.90 -25.79
N ASP A 128 -18.98 -27.64 -25.59
CA ASP A 128 -17.76 -26.98 -26.07
C ASP A 128 -16.52 -27.17 -25.19
N LEU A 129 -16.68 -27.76 -24.01
CA LEU A 129 -15.58 -27.93 -23.05
C LEU A 129 -15.11 -29.39 -22.96
N PRO A 130 -13.79 -29.64 -22.80
CA PRO A 130 -13.25 -30.95 -22.50
C PRO A 130 -13.88 -31.56 -21.23
N ALA A 131 -14.23 -32.84 -21.28
CA ALA A 131 -14.86 -33.58 -20.16
C ALA A 131 -14.07 -33.46 -18.84
N ALA A 132 -12.74 -33.32 -18.91
CA ALA A 132 -11.89 -33.11 -17.71
C ALA A 132 -12.19 -31.81 -16.99
N ILE A 133 -12.58 -30.74 -17.69
CA ILE A 133 -12.93 -29.43 -17.11
C ILE A 133 -14.39 -29.47 -16.61
N LEU A 134 -15.29 -30.08 -17.38
CA LEU A 134 -16.71 -30.25 -16.99
C LEU A 134 -16.87 -31.00 -15.67
N ASN A 135 -16.06 -32.01 -15.43
CA ASN A 135 -16.08 -32.82 -14.19
C ASN A 135 -15.54 -32.07 -12.96
N MET A 136 -14.81 -30.97 -13.15
CA MET A 136 -14.31 -30.12 -12.05
C MET A 136 -15.30 -29.01 -11.66
N LEU A 137 -16.33 -28.76 -12.47
CA LEU A 137 -17.31 -27.72 -12.21
C LEU A 137 -18.43 -28.23 -11.30
N PRO A 138 -18.93 -27.41 -10.32
CA PRO A 138 -20.07 -27.76 -9.47
C PRO A 138 -21.32 -28.06 -10.32
N ASN A 139 -22.15 -29.01 -9.85
CA ASN A 139 -23.27 -29.49 -10.64
C ASN A 139 -24.52 -28.57 -10.61
N ASN A 140 -24.68 -27.81 -9.54
CA ASN A 140 -25.83 -26.91 -9.38
C ASN A 140 -25.55 -25.81 -8.34
N MET A 141 -26.49 -24.86 -8.19
CA MET A 141 -26.41 -23.75 -7.22
C MET A 141 -26.30 -24.26 -5.76
N ALA A 142 -26.95 -25.38 -5.44
CA ALA A 142 -26.89 -25.94 -4.08
C ALA A 142 -25.47 -26.41 -3.75
N GLU A 143 -24.78 -27.00 -4.71
CA GLU A 143 -23.39 -27.46 -4.56
C GLU A 143 -22.41 -26.27 -4.47
N ILE A 144 -22.65 -25.19 -5.23
CA ILE A 144 -21.88 -23.94 -5.12
C ILE A 144 -22.07 -23.32 -3.73
N LYS A 145 -23.33 -23.22 -3.28
CA LYS A 145 -23.65 -22.70 -1.93
C LYS A 145 -23.04 -23.59 -0.84
N ALA A 146 -23.14 -24.90 -0.96
CA ALA A 146 -22.58 -25.84 0.00
C ALA A 146 -21.06 -25.73 0.05
N SER A 147 -20.39 -25.62 -1.11
CA SER A 147 -18.93 -25.41 -1.20
C SER A 147 -18.52 -24.05 -0.62
N ALA A 148 -19.27 -23.00 -0.89
CA ALA A 148 -19.02 -21.68 -0.32
C ALA A 148 -19.23 -21.67 1.21
N ILE A 149 -20.29 -22.30 1.72
CA ILE A 149 -20.54 -22.43 3.16
C ILE A 149 -19.41 -23.26 3.81
N LYS A 150 -19.02 -24.37 3.20
CA LYS A 150 -17.93 -25.22 3.68
C LYS A 150 -16.61 -24.45 3.74
N LEU A 151 -16.28 -23.67 2.71
CA LEU A 151 -15.12 -22.78 2.72
C LEU A 151 -15.22 -21.74 3.84
N ILE A 152 -16.38 -21.12 4.02
CA ILE A 152 -16.60 -20.13 5.10
C ILE A 152 -16.43 -20.79 6.48
N GLU A 153 -16.96 -22.01 6.67
CA GLU A 153 -16.80 -22.75 7.92
C GLU A 153 -15.35 -23.19 8.17
N GLU A 154 -14.67 -23.69 7.15
CA GLU A 154 -13.26 -24.11 7.21
C GLU A 154 -12.36 -22.92 7.56
N TYR A 155 -12.64 -21.74 6.96
CA TYR A 155 -11.89 -20.52 7.25
C TYR A 155 -12.48 -19.65 8.36
N ARG A 156 -13.55 -20.10 9.04
CA ARG A 156 -14.19 -19.33 10.12
C ARG A 156 -13.22 -18.92 11.23
N ALA A 157 -12.35 -19.82 11.65
CA ALA A 157 -11.32 -19.52 12.65
C ALA A 157 -10.31 -18.48 12.14
N ALA A 158 -9.92 -18.59 10.87
CA ALA A 158 -9.06 -17.59 10.21
C ALA A 158 -9.77 -16.23 10.08
N LEU A 159 -11.03 -16.21 9.66
CA LEU A 159 -11.85 -15.00 9.56
C LEU A 159 -12.04 -14.32 10.93
N THR A 160 -12.25 -15.10 11.99
CA THR A 160 -12.37 -14.56 13.36
C THR A 160 -11.04 -13.96 13.84
N ARG A 161 -9.91 -14.59 13.52
CA ARG A 161 -8.58 -14.02 13.81
C ARG A 161 -8.33 -12.74 13.03
N ILE A 162 -8.66 -12.73 11.74
CA ILE A 162 -8.55 -11.55 10.87
C ILE A 162 -9.40 -10.42 11.45
N SER A 163 -10.64 -10.67 11.86
CA SER A 163 -11.53 -9.66 12.44
C SER A 163 -10.96 -9.06 13.73
N LYS A 164 -10.50 -9.87 14.68
CA LYS A 164 -9.85 -9.38 15.91
C LYS A 164 -8.58 -8.57 15.62
N ASN A 165 -7.72 -9.08 14.75
CA ASN A 165 -6.50 -8.40 14.35
C ASN A 165 -6.79 -7.10 13.59
N SER A 166 -7.89 -7.04 12.82
CA SER A 166 -8.31 -5.83 12.10
C SER A 166 -8.72 -4.70 13.04
N ILE A 167 -9.44 -5.00 14.12
CA ILE A 167 -9.80 -4.00 15.13
C ILE A 167 -8.54 -3.43 15.79
N THR A 168 -7.63 -4.31 16.21
CA THR A 168 -6.37 -3.89 16.81
C THR A 168 -5.53 -3.07 15.84
N SER A 169 -5.43 -3.52 14.59
CA SER A 169 -4.73 -2.78 13.53
C SER A 169 -5.34 -1.42 13.25
N PHE A 170 -6.68 -1.33 13.27
CA PHE A 170 -7.39 -0.06 13.10
C PHE A 170 -7.06 0.92 14.23
N VAL A 171 -7.05 0.46 15.49
CA VAL A 171 -6.62 1.27 16.65
C VAL A 171 -5.18 1.73 16.47
N TYR A 172 -4.27 0.85 16.04
CA TYR A 172 -2.88 1.23 15.78
C TYR A 172 -2.75 2.25 14.65
N ILE A 173 -3.57 2.15 13.61
CA ILE A 173 -3.62 3.16 12.53
C ILE A 173 -4.05 4.51 13.09
N LEU A 174 -5.11 4.58 13.89
CA LEU A 174 -5.58 5.83 14.49
C LEU A 174 -4.52 6.47 15.40
N ILE A 175 -3.91 5.66 16.27
CA ILE A 175 -2.82 6.13 17.14
C ILE A 175 -1.65 6.63 16.29
N GLY A 176 -1.30 5.91 15.23
CA GLY A 176 -0.22 6.27 14.34
C GLY A 176 -0.46 7.60 13.60
N ILE A 177 -1.70 7.86 13.18
CA ILE A 177 -2.09 9.13 12.57
C ILE A 177 -1.87 10.29 13.55
N ILE A 178 -2.28 10.11 14.80
CA ILE A 178 -2.10 11.13 15.85
C ILE A 178 -0.60 11.39 16.11
N ILE A 179 0.19 10.31 16.26
CA ILE A 179 1.63 10.42 16.49
C ILE A 179 2.34 11.07 15.29
N GLY A 180 1.99 10.69 14.07
CA GLY A 180 2.55 11.27 12.84
C GLY A 180 2.29 12.77 12.72
N ALA A 181 1.07 13.20 13.07
CA ALA A 181 0.71 14.62 13.14
C ALA A 181 1.54 15.35 14.22
N MET A 182 1.64 14.79 15.43
CA MET A 182 2.44 15.36 16.51
C MET A 182 3.93 15.49 16.14
N LEU A 183 4.50 14.49 15.48
CA LEU A 183 5.88 14.51 15.01
C LEU A 183 6.12 15.63 13.98
N SER A 184 5.15 15.89 13.10
CA SER A 184 5.25 17.00 12.16
C SER A 184 5.37 18.36 12.86
N PHE A 185 4.59 18.61 13.92
CA PHE A 185 4.71 19.81 14.73
C PHE A 185 6.04 19.87 15.50
N HIS A 186 6.47 18.74 16.06
CA HIS A 186 7.73 18.67 16.80
C HIS A 186 8.95 18.99 15.91
N ARG A 187 8.95 18.53 14.66
CA ARG A 187 10.02 18.83 13.68
C ARG A 187 10.22 20.32 13.45
N LEU A 188 9.16 21.11 13.40
CA LEU A 188 9.27 22.56 13.25
C LEU A 188 10.03 23.20 14.43
N LYS A 189 9.76 22.74 15.65
CA LYS A 189 10.44 23.21 16.85
C LYS A 189 11.91 22.78 16.90
N MET A 190 12.21 21.54 16.52
CA MET A 190 13.58 21.01 16.48
C MET A 190 14.45 21.71 15.44
N ARG A 191 13.90 22.09 14.29
CA ARG A 191 14.63 22.79 13.23
C ARG A 191 15.15 24.15 13.70
N LYS A 192 14.46 24.80 14.65
CA LYS A 192 14.87 26.08 15.23
C LYS A 192 16.03 25.94 16.24
N ASN A 193 16.15 24.81 16.94
CA ASN A 193 17.11 24.58 18.03
C ASN A 193 18.25 23.61 17.67
N ARG A 194 18.59 23.47 16.41
CA ARG A 194 19.45 22.43 15.86
C ARG A 194 20.90 22.44 16.40
N HIS A 195 21.45 23.61 16.67
CA HIS A 195 22.82 23.76 17.11
C HIS A 195 23.11 23.31 18.56
N LYS A 196 22.08 22.92 19.31
CA LYS A 196 22.18 22.52 20.72
C LYS A 196 21.81 21.05 20.99
N MET A 197 21.86 20.19 19.95
CA MET A 197 21.50 18.77 20.16
C MET A 197 22.67 17.98 20.74
N PRO A 198 22.43 17.14 21.77
CA PRO A 198 23.41 16.16 22.24
C PRO A 198 23.81 15.20 21.11
N LEU A 199 25.09 14.78 21.08
CA LEU A 199 25.66 13.95 20.00
C LEU A 199 24.85 12.67 19.72
N PHE A 200 24.50 11.92 20.75
CA PHE A 200 23.67 10.70 20.62
C PHE A 200 22.30 10.98 19.96
N LYS A 201 21.64 12.05 20.40
CA LYS A 201 20.35 12.46 19.81
C LYS A 201 20.48 12.84 18.35
N ALA A 202 21.57 13.49 17.96
CA ALA A 202 21.85 13.86 16.58
C ALA A 202 22.05 12.61 15.71
N GLU A 203 22.83 11.62 16.21
CA GLU A 203 23.05 10.35 15.50
C GLU A 203 21.76 9.52 15.35
N LEU A 204 20.96 9.39 16.42
CA LEU A 204 19.67 8.71 16.36
C LEU A 204 18.71 9.38 15.37
N MET A 205 18.63 10.71 15.40
CA MET A 205 17.80 11.48 14.47
C MET A 205 18.25 11.26 13.01
N ARG A 206 19.54 11.12 12.77
CA ARG A 206 20.09 10.80 11.45
C ARG A 206 19.57 9.44 10.95
N ARG A 207 19.51 8.40 11.82
CA ARG A 207 18.96 7.08 11.47
C ARG A 207 17.46 7.17 11.15
N ILE A 208 16.71 7.89 11.99
CA ILE A 208 15.27 8.10 11.77
C ILE A 208 14.99 8.82 10.45
N VAL A 209 15.72 9.90 10.15
CA VAL A 209 15.55 10.64 8.89
C VAL A 209 15.96 9.79 7.68
N ASN A 210 16.99 8.95 7.83
CA ASN A 210 17.41 8.04 6.76
C ASN A 210 16.35 6.96 6.50
N PHE A 211 15.75 6.40 7.56
CA PHE A 211 14.65 5.46 7.45
C PHE A 211 13.41 6.11 6.81
N GLU A 212 13.03 7.32 7.25
CA GLU A 212 11.96 8.12 6.66
C GLU A 212 12.17 8.31 5.14
N THR A 213 13.38 8.71 4.74
CA THR A 213 13.71 8.95 3.33
C THR A 213 13.65 7.65 2.52
N SER A 214 14.13 6.55 3.07
CA SER A 214 14.08 5.24 2.42
C SER A 214 12.64 4.76 2.26
N PHE A 215 11.83 4.91 3.30
CA PHE A 215 10.40 4.61 3.25
C PHE A 215 9.69 5.45 2.18
N GLU A 216 9.93 6.76 2.16
CA GLU A 216 9.30 7.67 1.20
C GLU A 216 9.61 7.28 -0.25
N ARG A 217 10.85 6.92 -0.57
CA ARG A 217 11.25 6.48 -1.90
C ARG A 217 10.52 5.21 -2.32
N VAL A 218 10.50 4.19 -1.46
CA VAL A 218 9.81 2.93 -1.73
C VAL A 218 8.31 3.14 -1.86
N PHE A 219 7.71 3.94 -0.98
CA PHE A 219 6.28 4.23 -1.03
C PHE A 219 5.88 4.98 -2.32
N LEU A 220 6.65 6.00 -2.71
CA LEU A 220 6.39 6.73 -3.97
C LEU A 220 6.62 5.85 -5.20
N ALA A 221 7.57 4.92 -5.16
CA ALA A 221 7.73 3.92 -6.20
C ALA A 221 6.49 3.04 -6.30
N GLN A 222 5.97 2.56 -5.16
CA GLN A 222 4.76 1.74 -5.13
C GLN A 222 3.52 2.49 -5.63
N VAL A 223 3.38 3.78 -5.31
CA VAL A 223 2.30 4.63 -5.88
C VAL A 223 2.40 4.70 -7.40
N LYS A 224 3.60 4.89 -7.96
CA LYS A 224 3.81 4.91 -9.43
C LYS A 224 3.41 3.58 -10.06
N ILE A 225 3.81 2.45 -9.45
CA ILE A 225 3.51 1.11 -9.93
C ILE A 225 1.99 0.87 -9.90
N SER A 226 1.34 1.15 -8.78
CA SER A 226 -0.11 1.00 -8.62
C SER A 226 -0.90 1.88 -9.60
N LEU A 227 -0.43 3.10 -9.91
CA LEU A 227 -1.04 3.95 -10.93
C LEU A 227 -0.94 3.34 -12.33
N ILE A 228 0.24 2.79 -12.69
CA ILE A 228 0.43 2.15 -14.00
C ILE A 228 -0.44 0.91 -14.12
N ASP A 229 -0.46 0.07 -13.10
CA ASP A 229 -1.27 -1.15 -13.06
C ASP A 229 -2.77 -0.83 -13.15
N THR A 230 -3.25 0.14 -12.37
CA THR A 230 -4.63 0.64 -12.45
C THR A 230 -4.97 1.20 -13.82
N PHE A 231 -4.05 1.93 -14.45
CA PHE A 231 -4.25 2.46 -15.80
C PHE A 231 -4.36 1.34 -16.84
N LEU A 232 -3.50 0.32 -16.78
CA LEU A 232 -3.54 -0.83 -17.67
C LEU A 232 -4.81 -1.66 -17.46
N THR A 233 -5.21 -1.87 -16.21
CA THR A 233 -6.48 -2.51 -15.86
C THR A 233 -7.67 -1.70 -16.38
N GLY A 234 -7.59 -0.37 -16.28
CA GLY A 234 -8.59 0.54 -16.86
C GLY A 234 -8.72 0.42 -18.37
N LEU A 235 -7.59 0.36 -19.09
CA LEU A 235 -7.59 0.11 -20.53
C LEU A 235 -8.25 -1.23 -20.88
N TYR A 236 -7.99 -2.27 -20.08
CA TYR A 236 -8.60 -3.57 -20.27
C TYR A 236 -10.12 -3.52 -20.08
N LEU A 237 -10.59 -2.96 -18.96
CA LEU A 237 -12.00 -2.94 -18.59
C LEU A 237 -12.85 -1.98 -19.43
N TYR A 238 -12.29 -0.86 -19.88
CA TYR A 238 -13.03 0.20 -20.59
C TYR A 238 -12.80 0.22 -22.09
N LEU A 239 -11.71 -0.39 -22.58
CA LEU A 239 -11.40 -0.42 -24.00
C LEU A 239 -11.42 -1.84 -24.54
N VAL A 240 -10.58 -2.74 -24.00
CA VAL A 240 -10.40 -4.09 -24.59
C VAL A 240 -11.69 -4.90 -24.49
N LEU A 241 -12.26 -5.09 -23.29
CA LEU A 241 -13.48 -5.89 -23.15
C LEU A 241 -14.68 -5.35 -23.93
N PRO A 242 -14.98 -4.04 -23.95
CA PRO A 242 -16.07 -3.49 -24.77
C PRO A 242 -15.88 -3.68 -26.29
N LEU A 243 -14.64 -3.68 -26.81
CA LEU A 243 -14.38 -3.99 -28.21
C LEU A 243 -14.83 -5.42 -28.60
N PHE A 244 -14.85 -6.34 -27.64
CA PHE A 244 -15.37 -7.69 -27.81
C PHE A 244 -16.85 -7.84 -27.37
N GLY A 245 -17.56 -6.72 -27.20
CA GLY A 245 -18.97 -6.71 -26.79
C GLY A 245 -19.22 -7.08 -25.33
N VAL A 246 -18.18 -7.09 -24.50
CA VAL A 246 -18.28 -7.47 -23.09
C VAL A 246 -18.26 -6.22 -22.20
N ASP A 247 -19.30 -6.06 -21.38
CA ASP A 247 -19.40 -4.97 -20.41
C ASP A 247 -19.51 -5.54 -18.99
N LEU A 248 -18.39 -5.40 -18.21
CA LEU A 248 -18.37 -5.88 -16.83
C LEU A 248 -19.02 -4.86 -15.89
N PRO A 249 -19.74 -5.31 -14.85
CA PRO A 249 -20.27 -4.41 -13.84
C PRO A 249 -19.17 -3.89 -12.93
N PHE A 250 -19.41 -2.77 -12.24
CA PHE A 250 -18.54 -2.19 -11.20
C PHE A 250 -17.12 -1.80 -11.63
N LYS A 251 -16.88 -1.54 -12.93
CA LYS A 251 -15.55 -1.19 -13.46
C LYS A 251 -14.82 -0.13 -12.64
N MET A 252 -15.50 0.97 -12.30
CA MET A 252 -14.92 2.07 -11.51
C MET A 252 -14.53 1.64 -10.10
N THR A 253 -15.39 0.84 -9.46
CA THR A 253 -15.11 0.27 -8.13
C THR A 253 -13.88 -0.64 -8.17
N VAL A 254 -13.76 -1.48 -9.20
CA VAL A 254 -12.60 -2.35 -9.41
C VAL A 254 -11.34 -1.54 -9.55
N LEU A 255 -11.34 -0.44 -10.33
CA LEU A 255 -10.17 0.42 -10.49
C LEU A 255 -9.76 1.10 -9.19
N ILE A 256 -10.73 1.62 -8.43
CA ILE A 256 -10.45 2.24 -7.12
C ILE A 256 -9.86 1.22 -6.15
N VAL A 257 -10.45 0.02 -6.09
CA VAL A 257 -9.95 -1.07 -5.24
C VAL A 257 -8.55 -1.50 -5.71
N ALA A 258 -8.34 -1.72 -7.01
CA ALA A 258 -7.06 -2.10 -7.58
C ALA A 258 -5.96 -1.07 -7.23
N PHE A 259 -6.26 0.23 -7.35
CA PHE A 259 -5.33 1.28 -6.96
C PHE A 259 -4.98 1.25 -5.46
N ILE A 260 -6.00 1.23 -4.59
CA ILE A 260 -5.79 1.28 -3.13
C ILE A 260 -5.06 0.04 -2.63
N VAL A 261 -5.50 -1.14 -3.07
CA VAL A 261 -4.90 -2.41 -2.66
C VAL A 261 -3.53 -2.60 -3.30
N GLY A 262 -3.35 -2.12 -4.55
CA GLY A 262 -2.07 -2.09 -5.26
C GLY A 262 -0.96 -1.28 -4.57
N LEU A 263 -1.29 -0.42 -3.60
CA LEU A 263 -0.30 0.23 -2.75
C LEU A 263 0.41 -0.75 -1.79
N ILE A 264 -0.15 -1.95 -1.60
CA ILE A 264 0.46 -3.00 -0.80
C ILE A 264 1.22 -3.95 -1.74
N PRO A 265 2.55 -4.04 -1.66
CA PRO A 265 3.33 -4.90 -2.54
C PRO A 265 2.84 -6.36 -2.50
N VAL A 266 2.77 -7.01 -3.63
CA VAL A 266 2.38 -8.42 -3.82
C VAL A 266 0.91 -8.71 -3.46
N ALA A 267 0.45 -8.36 -2.27
CA ALA A 267 -0.92 -8.65 -1.81
C ALA A 267 -1.98 -7.89 -2.64
N GLY A 268 -1.64 -6.68 -3.11
CA GLY A 268 -2.53 -5.84 -3.89
C GLY A 268 -3.04 -6.51 -5.15
N ASN A 269 -2.13 -7.04 -5.92
CA ASN A 269 -2.44 -7.68 -7.19
C ASN A 269 -3.21 -8.98 -7.04
N LEU A 270 -2.91 -9.75 -6.00
CA LEU A 270 -3.66 -10.98 -5.74
C LEU A 270 -5.14 -10.67 -5.51
N ILE A 271 -5.45 -9.63 -4.73
CA ILE A 271 -6.83 -9.26 -4.42
C ILE A 271 -7.54 -8.66 -5.64
N SER A 272 -6.92 -7.69 -6.33
CA SER A 272 -7.52 -7.06 -7.51
C SER A 272 -7.74 -8.05 -8.66
N ASN A 273 -6.78 -8.92 -8.91
CA ASN A 273 -6.87 -9.96 -9.94
C ASN A 273 -7.98 -10.96 -9.64
N THR A 274 -8.11 -11.38 -8.38
CA THR A 274 -9.20 -12.26 -7.95
C THR A 274 -10.56 -11.62 -8.21
N ILE A 275 -10.73 -10.34 -7.89
CA ILE A 275 -11.99 -9.61 -8.14
C ILE A 275 -12.29 -9.55 -9.65
N ILE A 276 -11.30 -9.23 -10.48
CA ILE A 276 -11.48 -9.16 -11.94
C ILE A 276 -11.88 -10.52 -12.51
N ILE A 277 -11.23 -11.61 -12.08
CA ILE A 277 -11.56 -12.96 -12.54
C ILE A 277 -12.99 -13.34 -12.13
N ILE A 278 -13.39 -13.07 -10.88
CA ILE A 278 -14.76 -13.36 -10.41
C ILE A 278 -15.79 -12.59 -11.23
N LEU A 279 -15.56 -11.30 -11.50
CA LEU A 279 -16.46 -10.49 -12.32
C LEU A 279 -16.53 -10.99 -13.76
N SER A 280 -15.39 -11.39 -14.32
CA SER A 280 -15.27 -11.92 -15.68
C SER A 280 -15.99 -13.26 -15.81
N PHE A 281 -15.93 -14.13 -14.81
CA PHE A 281 -16.73 -15.34 -14.70
C PHE A 281 -18.23 -15.03 -14.75
N GLY A 282 -18.67 -13.93 -14.12
CA GLY A 282 -20.05 -13.45 -14.18
C GLY A 282 -20.51 -13.03 -15.59
N ALA A 283 -19.63 -12.86 -16.56
CA ALA A 283 -19.96 -12.60 -17.95
C ALA A 283 -19.98 -13.88 -18.79
N SER A 284 -18.86 -14.61 -18.81
CA SER A 284 -18.75 -15.96 -19.42
C SER A 284 -17.42 -16.61 -19.03
N LEU A 285 -17.31 -17.94 -19.22
CA LEU A 285 -16.05 -18.66 -19.04
C LEU A 285 -14.95 -18.15 -19.98
N TYR A 286 -15.27 -17.84 -21.21
CA TYR A 286 -14.31 -17.32 -22.20
C TYR A 286 -13.75 -15.95 -21.76
N VAL A 287 -14.61 -15.08 -21.23
CA VAL A 287 -14.19 -13.78 -20.69
C VAL A 287 -13.31 -13.97 -19.46
N ALA A 288 -13.60 -14.94 -18.60
CA ALA A 288 -12.75 -15.26 -17.44
C ALA A 288 -11.36 -15.76 -17.86
N LEU A 289 -11.29 -16.65 -18.86
CA LEU A 289 -10.03 -17.13 -19.43
C LEU A 289 -9.24 -16.01 -20.09
N ALA A 290 -9.89 -15.16 -20.87
CA ALA A 290 -9.25 -13.98 -21.49
C ALA A 290 -8.71 -13.02 -20.42
N SER A 291 -9.48 -12.77 -19.37
CA SER A 291 -9.05 -11.96 -18.22
C SER A 291 -7.88 -12.58 -17.49
N LEU A 292 -7.89 -13.90 -17.30
CA LEU A 292 -6.75 -14.60 -16.68
C LEU A 292 -5.48 -14.43 -17.52
N VAL A 293 -5.56 -14.61 -18.84
CA VAL A 293 -4.41 -14.39 -19.74
C VAL A 293 -3.92 -12.96 -19.67
N PHE A 294 -4.84 -11.98 -19.74
CA PHE A 294 -4.51 -10.56 -19.57
C PHE A 294 -3.77 -10.31 -18.24
N LEU A 295 -4.31 -10.80 -17.14
CA LEU A 295 -3.73 -10.61 -15.81
C LEU A 295 -2.34 -11.26 -15.67
N VAL A 296 -2.12 -12.43 -16.29
CA VAL A 296 -0.78 -13.06 -16.35
C VAL A 296 0.20 -12.15 -17.11
N VAL A 297 -0.20 -11.59 -18.25
CA VAL A 297 0.63 -10.66 -19.04
C VAL A 297 0.95 -9.40 -18.24
N ILE A 298 -0.06 -8.78 -17.59
CA ILE A 298 0.12 -7.61 -16.74
C ILE A 298 1.05 -7.92 -15.56
N HIS A 299 0.87 -9.06 -14.90
CA HIS A 299 1.73 -9.46 -13.80
C HIS A 299 3.20 -9.62 -14.23
N LYS A 300 3.46 -10.15 -15.43
CA LYS A 300 4.82 -10.20 -15.99
C LYS A 300 5.39 -8.82 -16.27
N LEU A 301 4.57 -7.93 -16.84
CA LEU A 301 4.95 -6.53 -17.09
C LEU A 301 5.22 -5.78 -15.77
N GLU A 302 4.37 -5.98 -14.79
CA GLU A 302 4.52 -5.40 -13.47
C GLU A 302 5.81 -5.85 -12.78
N TYR A 303 6.14 -7.14 -12.87
CA TYR A 303 7.41 -7.64 -12.34
C TYR A 303 8.62 -6.89 -12.94
N PHE A 304 8.58 -6.63 -14.25
CA PHE A 304 9.59 -5.82 -14.93
C PHE A 304 9.58 -4.36 -14.48
N LEU A 305 8.40 -3.76 -14.34
CA LEU A 305 8.22 -2.39 -13.85
C LEU A 305 8.71 -2.24 -12.39
N ASN A 306 8.38 -3.18 -11.53
CA ASN A 306 8.85 -3.23 -10.15
C ASN A 306 10.38 -3.25 -10.10
N ALA A 307 11.01 -4.13 -10.87
CA ALA A 307 12.46 -4.22 -10.96
C ALA A 307 13.10 -2.90 -11.43
N LYS A 308 12.49 -2.22 -12.40
CA LYS A 308 13.00 -0.97 -12.97
C LYS A 308 12.71 0.23 -12.06
N ILE A 309 11.49 0.36 -11.53
CA ILE A 309 11.05 1.54 -10.76
C ILE A 309 11.64 1.48 -9.34
N ILE A 310 11.42 0.39 -8.61
CA ILE A 310 11.97 0.26 -7.25
C ILE A 310 13.49 0.17 -7.31
N GLY A 311 14.03 -0.61 -8.24
CA GLY A 311 15.48 -0.74 -8.42
C GLY A 311 16.15 0.61 -8.64
N SER A 312 15.58 1.49 -9.47
CA SER A 312 16.12 2.84 -9.70
C SER A 312 16.02 3.75 -8.48
N GLU A 313 14.92 3.69 -7.71
CA GLU A 313 14.71 4.55 -6.53
C GLU A 313 15.61 4.18 -5.35
N ILE A 314 15.93 2.90 -5.17
CA ILE A 314 16.82 2.41 -4.09
C ILE A 314 18.20 1.99 -4.59
N GLU A 315 18.47 2.18 -5.89
CA GLU A 315 19.71 1.77 -6.56
C GLU A 315 20.08 0.31 -6.28
N SER A 316 19.09 -0.59 -6.41
CA SER A 316 19.18 -2.02 -6.10
C SER A 316 18.85 -2.88 -7.30
N SER A 317 19.46 -4.06 -7.36
CA SER A 317 19.08 -5.08 -8.31
C SER A 317 17.80 -5.79 -7.87
N ALA A 318 16.97 -6.25 -8.84
CA ALA A 318 15.72 -6.93 -8.55
C ALA A 318 15.90 -8.19 -7.68
N TRP A 319 16.97 -8.96 -7.91
CA TRP A 319 17.25 -10.17 -7.16
C TRP A 319 17.55 -9.90 -5.68
N GLU A 320 18.18 -8.77 -5.35
CA GLU A 320 18.46 -8.38 -3.96
C GLU A 320 17.16 -8.17 -3.18
N LEU A 321 16.19 -7.50 -3.83
CA LEU A 321 14.87 -7.29 -3.25
C LEU A 321 14.10 -8.60 -3.05
N LEU A 322 14.16 -9.49 -4.05
CA LEU A 322 13.52 -10.81 -3.95
C LEU A 322 14.08 -11.61 -2.79
N VAL A 323 15.40 -11.66 -2.64
CA VAL A 323 16.04 -12.35 -1.50
C VAL A 323 15.58 -11.73 -0.18
N ALA A 324 15.58 -10.39 -0.08
CA ALA A 324 15.10 -9.73 1.12
C ALA A 324 13.64 -10.08 1.42
N MET A 325 12.76 -10.08 0.41
CA MET A 325 11.34 -10.42 0.58
C MET A 325 11.16 -11.87 1.06
N VAL A 326 11.86 -12.84 0.47
CA VAL A 326 11.80 -14.26 0.88
C VAL A 326 12.30 -14.46 2.32
N VAL A 327 13.41 -13.81 2.68
CA VAL A 327 13.95 -13.91 4.04
C VAL A 327 12.99 -13.29 5.06
N PHE A 328 12.46 -12.09 4.77
CA PHE A 328 11.53 -11.42 5.67
C PHE A 328 10.18 -12.14 5.77
N GLU A 329 9.71 -12.74 4.67
CA GLU A 329 8.51 -13.60 4.68
C GLU A 329 8.69 -14.79 5.63
N ARG A 330 9.82 -15.49 5.51
CA ARG A 330 10.09 -16.67 6.33
C ARG A 330 10.15 -16.37 7.81
N ILE A 331 10.66 -15.19 8.18
CA ILE A 331 10.85 -14.80 9.59
C ILE A 331 9.58 -14.14 10.15
N PHE A 332 8.90 -13.28 9.38
CA PHE A 332 7.84 -12.40 9.86
C PHE A 332 6.50 -12.58 9.13
N GLY A 333 6.40 -13.57 8.23
CA GLY A 333 5.18 -13.83 7.43
C GLY A 333 4.86 -12.70 6.45
N ILE A 334 3.56 -12.52 6.15
CA ILE A 334 3.06 -11.52 5.16
C ILE A 334 3.50 -10.09 5.53
N GLY A 335 3.53 -9.75 6.82
CA GLY A 335 4.04 -8.44 7.27
C GLY A 335 5.50 -8.21 6.86
N GLY A 336 6.31 -9.28 6.86
CA GLY A 336 7.69 -9.24 6.38
C GLY A 336 7.80 -8.87 4.91
N ILE A 337 6.98 -9.45 4.03
CA ILE A 337 6.97 -9.12 2.58
C ILE A 337 6.70 -7.63 2.37
N ILE A 338 5.73 -7.07 3.09
CA ILE A 338 5.32 -5.67 2.94
C ILE A 338 6.46 -4.71 3.29
N VAL A 339 7.23 -5.01 4.33
CA VAL A 339 8.28 -4.10 4.81
C VAL A 339 9.66 -4.39 4.24
N ALA A 340 9.89 -5.57 3.68
CA ALA A 340 11.19 -5.96 3.15
C ALA A 340 11.82 -4.91 2.22
N PRO A 341 11.10 -4.34 1.23
CA PRO A 341 11.66 -3.30 0.36
C PRO A 341 12.12 -2.07 1.13
N VAL A 342 11.38 -1.65 2.17
CA VAL A 342 11.70 -0.47 2.98
C VAL A 342 12.93 -0.71 3.86
N TYR A 343 12.95 -1.86 4.54
CA TYR A 343 14.06 -2.22 5.43
C TYR A 343 15.36 -2.43 4.63
N TYR A 344 15.23 -3.08 3.48
CA TYR A 344 16.36 -3.26 2.58
C TYR A 344 16.88 -1.92 2.03
N ALA A 345 15.99 -1.03 1.58
CA ALA A 345 16.34 0.30 1.13
C ALA A 345 17.05 1.11 2.24
N TYR A 346 16.55 1.03 3.46
CA TYR A 346 17.18 1.66 4.61
C TYR A 346 18.59 1.12 4.87
N LEU A 347 18.74 -0.20 4.93
CA LEU A 347 20.03 -0.86 5.14
C LEU A 347 21.04 -0.46 4.05
N LYS A 348 20.64 -0.57 2.79
CA LYS A 348 21.49 -0.23 1.65
C LYS A 348 21.90 1.24 1.66
N ASN A 349 20.98 2.14 1.99
CA ASN A 349 21.27 3.57 2.11
C ASN A 349 22.25 3.86 3.26
N GLU A 350 22.13 3.16 4.40
CA GLU A 350 23.10 3.28 5.51
C GLU A 350 24.50 2.79 5.10
N LEU A 351 24.61 1.67 4.38
CA LEU A 351 25.87 1.14 3.90
C LEU A 351 26.54 2.10 2.90
N LYS A 352 25.77 2.69 1.96
CA LYS A 352 26.25 3.71 1.03
C LYS A 352 26.74 4.98 1.72
N LEU A 353 25.98 5.46 2.73
CA LEU A 353 26.41 6.63 3.51
C LEU A 353 27.74 6.40 4.24
N ARG A 354 28.08 5.15 4.48
CA ARG A 354 29.34 4.72 5.09
C ARG A 354 30.44 4.39 4.07
N LYS A 355 30.13 4.45 2.78
CA LYS A 355 31.06 4.02 1.70
C LYS A 355 31.52 2.56 1.85
N LEU A 356 30.63 1.71 2.34
CA LEU A 356 30.89 0.27 2.47
C LEU A 356 30.47 -0.49 1.22
N ILE A 357 29.59 0.12 0.42
CA ILE A 357 29.16 -0.33 -0.92
C ILE A 357 29.03 0.87 -1.84
#